data_b75a431d5e835e07e1ec253a18414083
#
_entry.id   b75a431d5e835e07e1ec253a18414083
#
_cell.length_a   1.000
_cell.length_b   1.000
_cell.length_c   1.000
_cell.angle_alpha   90.00
_cell.angle_beta   90.00
_cell.angle_gamma   90.00
#
_symmetry.space_group_name_H-M   'P 1'
#
loop_
_entity.id
_entity.type
_entity.pdbx_description
1 polymer ?
#
loop_
_entity_poly.entity_id
_entity_poly.type
_entity_poly.pdbx_seq_one_letter_code
_entity_poly.pdbx_strand_id
1 'polypeptide(L)'
;VGSEMCIRDSGTVVITVGGGGIPVVCRDGKLYGTPAVIDKDFASAKLAELLDADMLVILTAVEKVAINFGKPDQKGLDTLTPDEARKYIDEKQFAPGSMLPKVQAAMSFAESKPGRVALITLLEKAAEGIEGKTGTRVQM
;
A
#
# COMPACT_ATOMS: atom_id res chain seq x y z
N VAL A 1 -15.42 -12.90 0.08
CA VAL A 1 -15.09 -12.17 -1.17
C VAL A 1 -16.35 -11.87 -1.95
N GLY A 2 -17.35 -12.76 -2.02
CA GLY A 2 -18.59 -12.50 -2.76
C GLY A 2 -19.48 -11.42 -2.17
N SER A 3 -19.57 -11.31 -0.85
CA SER A 3 -20.39 -10.30 -0.16
C SER A 3 -19.79 -8.89 -0.26
N GLU A 4 -18.47 -8.76 -0.15
CA GLU A 4 -17.78 -7.46 -0.30
C GLU A 4 -17.92 -6.90 -1.72
N MET A 5 -17.85 -7.75 -2.73
CA MET A 5 -18.07 -7.33 -4.12
C MET A 5 -19.50 -6.83 -4.35
N CYS A 6 -20.51 -7.51 -3.84
CA CYS A 6 -21.91 -7.05 -3.93
C CYS A 6 -22.11 -5.69 -3.22
N ILE A 7 -21.51 -5.49 -2.05
CA ILE A 7 -21.59 -4.22 -1.32
C ILE A 7 -20.89 -3.10 -2.11
N ARG A 8 -19.69 -3.35 -2.62
CA ARG A 8 -18.95 -2.40 -3.49
C ARG A 8 -19.82 -1.98 -4.70
N ASP A 9 -20.40 -2.93 -5.39
CA ASP A 9 -21.16 -2.67 -6.62
C ASP A 9 -22.48 -1.93 -6.35
N SER A 10 -22.94 -1.90 -5.10
CA SER A 10 -24.08 -1.09 -4.68
C SER A 10 -23.77 0.40 -4.46
N GLY A 11 -22.50 0.83 -4.63
CA GLY A 11 -22.03 2.19 -4.33
C GLY A 11 -21.86 2.49 -2.84
N THR A 12 -21.90 1.48 -1.98
CA THR A 12 -21.71 1.64 -0.54
C THR A 12 -20.22 1.79 -0.21
N VAL A 13 -19.89 2.76 0.64
CA VAL A 13 -18.54 2.90 1.20
C VAL A 13 -18.33 1.82 2.28
N VAL A 14 -17.34 0.97 2.09
CA VAL A 14 -17.05 -0.16 2.98
C VAL A 14 -15.85 0.16 3.87
N ILE A 15 -16.01 -0.02 5.19
CA ILE A 15 -14.90 0.02 6.15
C ILE A 15 -14.51 -1.43 6.44
N THR A 16 -13.28 -1.81 6.07
CA THR A 16 -12.81 -3.20 6.16
C THR A 16 -11.31 -3.27 6.46
N VAL A 17 -10.77 -4.48 6.58
CA VAL A 17 -9.35 -4.81 6.89
C VAL A 17 -8.95 -4.45 8.34
N GLY A 18 -9.41 -3.33 8.89
CA GLY A 18 -9.07 -2.93 10.26
C GLY A 18 -7.58 -2.86 10.53
N GLY A 19 -7.06 -3.62 11.49
CA GLY A 19 -5.65 -3.68 11.85
C GLY A 19 -4.78 -4.60 10.97
N GLY A 20 -5.36 -5.30 9.97
CA GLY A 20 -4.61 -6.19 9.07
C GLY A 20 -5.39 -7.43 8.65
N GLY A 21 -5.80 -8.25 9.56
CA GLY A 21 -6.54 -9.49 9.28
C GLY A 21 -6.36 -10.55 10.34
N ILE A 22 -7.14 -11.61 10.27
CA ILE A 22 -7.00 -12.78 11.16
C ILE A 22 -5.95 -13.72 10.55
N PRO A 23 -4.80 -13.94 11.21
CA PRO A 23 -3.77 -14.82 10.68
C PRO A 23 -4.24 -16.29 10.78
N VAL A 24 -4.34 -16.93 9.62
CA VAL A 24 -4.76 -18.32 9.51
C VAL A 24 -3.87 -19.08 8.54
N VAL A 25 -3.77 -20.39 8.77
CA VAL A 25 -3.18 -21.34 7.81
C VAL A 25 -4.25 -22.32 7.36
N CYS A 26 -4.23 -22.70 6.10
CA CYS A 26 -5.12 -23.71 5.56
C CYS A 26 -4.44 -25.10 5.63
N ARG A 27 -5.09 -26.06 6.28
CA ARG A 27 -4.68 -27.47 6.31
C ARG A 27 -5.91 -28.33 6.00
N ASP A 28 -5.79 -29.21 5.02
CA ASP A 28 -6.86 -30.10 4.57
C ASP A 28 -8.21 -29.38 4.32
N GLY A 29 -8.12 -28.18 3.70
CA GLY A 29 -9.29 -27.35 3.38
C GLY A 29 -9.94 -26.63 4.58
N LYS A 30 -9.33 -26.71 5.78
CA LYS A 30 -9.79 -26.02 7.00
C LYS A 30 -8.83 -24.92 7.39
N LEU A 31 -9.39 -23.81 7.89
CA LEU A 31 -8.62 -22.67 8.40
C LEU A 31 -8.30 -22.85 9.89
N TYR A 32 -7.06 -22.72 10.27
CA TYR A 32 -6.55 -22.76 11.63
C TYR A 32 -5.87 -21.45 11.98
N GLY A 33 -6.20 -20.86 13.12
CA GLY A 33 -5.51 -19.68 13.65
C GLY A 33 -4.03 -19.97 13.88
N THR A 34 -3.17 -18.97 13.59
CA THR A 34 -1.73 -19.06 13.83
C THR A 34 -1.25 -17.82 14.59
N PRO A 35 -0.28 -17.96 15.52
CA PRO A 35 0.27 -16.81 16.25
C PRO A 35 1.13 -15.95 15.30
N ALA A 36 0.52 -14.94 14.69
CA ALA A 36 1.17 -13.98 13.79
C ALA A 36 0.43 -12.64 13.85
N VAL A 37 1.04 -11.61 13.31
CA VAL A 37 0.41 -10.30 13.06
C VAL A 37 0.48 -10.04 11.57
N ILE A 38 -0.65 -9.74 10.96
CA ILE A 38 -0.72 -9.34 9.56
C ILE A 38 -0.56 -7.82 9.49
N ASP A 39 0.41 -7.36 8.72
CA ASP A 39 0.57 -5.92 8.48
C ASP A 39 -0.60 -5.37 7.64
N LYS A 40 -1.17 -4.26 8.09
CA LYS A 40 -2.35 -3.64 7.47
C LYS A 40 -2.09 -3.11 6.05
N ASP A 41 -0.86 -2.67 5.76
CA ASP A 41 -0.53 -2.13 4.44
C ASP A 41 -0.55 -3.25 3.39
N PHE A 42 0.02 -4.42 3.72
CA PHE A 42 -0.07 -5.62 2.86
C PHE A 42 -1.48 -6.18 2.75
N ALA A 43 -2.24 -6.20 3.85
CA ALA A 43 -3.62 -6.66 3.82
C ALA A 43 -4.50 -5.75 2.94
N SER A 44 -4.29 -4.44 3.00
CA SER A 44 -4.99 -3.46 2.17
C SER A 44 -4.63 -3.60 0.69
N ALA A 45 -3.34 -3.77 0.38
CA ALA A 45 -2.89 -4.03 -0.99
C ALA A 45 -3.52 -5.31 -1.55
N LYS A 46 -3.55 -6.39 -0.75
CA LYS A 46 -4.16 -7.66 -1.16
C LYS A 46 -5.66 -7.55 -1.39
N LEU A 47 -6.37 -6.81 -0.53
CA LEU A 47 -7.79 -6.54 -0.73
C LEU A 47 -8.03 -5.71 -2.01
N ALA A 48 -7.24 -4.66 -2.22
CA ALA A 48 -7.32 -3.84 -3.42
C ALA A 48 -7.09 -4.66 -4.72
N GLU A 49 -6.14 -5.61 -4.70
CA GLU A 49 -5.94 -6.56 -5.80
C GLU A 49 -7.18 -7.42 -6.05
N LEU A 50 -7.75 -8.01 -4.99
CA LEU A 50 -8.92 -8.90 -5.06
C LEU A 50 -10.18 -8.18 -5.55
N LEU A 51 -10.32 -6.90 -5.24
CA LEU A 51 -11.43 -6.04 -5.67
C LEU A 51 -11.20 -5.40 -7.05
N ASP A 52 -10.08 -5.71 -7.69
CA ASP A 52 -9.66 -5.10 -8.96
C ASP A 52 -9.68 -3.57 -8.93
N ALA A 53 -9.18 -3.00 -7.82
CA ALA A 53 -9.11 -1.56 -7.65
C ALA A 53 -8.09 -0.93 -8.64
N ASP A 54 -8.39 0.26 -9.13
CA ASP A 54 -7.50 1.02 -10.00
C ASP A 54 -6.41 1.73 -9.23
N MET A 55 -6.70 2.14 -7.99
CA MET A 55 -5.79 2.91 -7.14
C MET A 55 -5.82 2.40 -5.69
N LEU A 56 -4.63 2.32 -5.09
CA LEU A 56 -4.42 2.12 -3.65
C LEU A 56 -3.86 3.41 -3.05
N VAL A 57 -4.54 3.99 -2.07
CA VAL A 57 -4.06 5.21 -1.38
C VAL A 57 -3.61 4.83 0.03
N ILE A 58 -2.33 5.04 0.32
CA ILE A 58 -1.72 4.83 1.64
C ILE A 58 -1.45 6.18 2.28
N LEU A 59 -2.16 6.48 3.36
CA LEU A 59 -2.02 7.73 4.10
C LEU A 59 -1.01 7.57 5.24
N THR A 60 -0.12 8.54 5.38
CA THR A 60 0.99 8.51 6.33
C THR A 60 1.27 9.91 6.90
N ALA A 61 2.29 10.04 7.75
CA ALA A 61 2.67 11.29 8.41
C ALA A 61 3.62 12.18 7.58
N VAL A 62 3.97 11.77 6.36
CA VAL A 62 4.85 12.55 5.46
C VAL A 62 4.19 12.74 4.11
N GLU A 63 4.49 13.85 3.47
CA GLU A 63 3.89 14.21 2.18
C GLU A 63 4.37 13.32 1.03
N LYS A 64 5.65 12.95 1.04
CA LYS A 64 6.28 12.12 0.00
C LYS A 64 7.19 11.08 0.62
N VAL A 65 7.33 9.96 -0.06
CA VAL A 65 8.43 9.03 0.19
C VAL A 65 9.75 9.75 -0.10
N ALA A 66 10.73 9.60 0.77
CA ALA A 66 12.02 10.25 0.58
C ALA A 66 13.17 9.26 0.73
N ILE A 67 14.22 9.47 -0.06
CA ILE A 67 15.54 8.87 0.13
C ILE A 67 16.40 9.81 0.97
N ASN A 68 17.42 9.26 1.65
CA ASN A 68 18.30 9.98 2.58
C ASN A 68 17.52 10.73 3.66
N PHE A 69 16.45 10.12 4.16
CA PHE A 69 15.56 10.76 5.14
C PHE A 69 16.32 11.24 6.38
N GLY A 70 16.07 12.49 6.77
CA GLY A 70 16.75 13.14 7.91
C GLY A 70 18.18 13.59 7.66
N LYS A 71 18.70 13.49 6.43
CA LYS A 71 20.02 13.96 6.05
C LYS A 71 19.93 15.27 5.24
N PRO A 72 21.05 16.04 5.11
CA PRO A 72 21.06 17.28 4.34
C PRO A 72 20.71 17.13 2.85
N ASP A 73 20.92 15.94 2.31
CA ASP A 73 20.63 15.54 0.93
C ASP A 73 19.33 14.74 0.79
N GLN A 74 18.39 14.90 1.74
CA GLN A 74 17.06 14.29 1.66
C GLN A 74 16.36 14.73 0.40
N LYS A 75 15.82 13.77 -0.34
CA LYS A 75 15.07 14.02 -1.57
C LYS A 75 13.72 13.31 -1.54
N GLY A 76 12.63 14.07 -1.63
CA GLY A 76 11.28 13.55 -1.84
C GLY A 76 11.11 13.03 -3.26
N LEU A 77 10.36 11.95 -3.41
CA LEU A 77 10.10 11.31 -4.69
C LEU A 77 8.65 11.61 -5.12
N ASP A 78 8.45 12.12 -6.33
CA ASP A 78 7.12 12.32 -6.91
C ASP A 78 6.58 11.02 -7.52
N THR A 79 7.47 10.27 -8.15
CA THR A 79 7.19 8.97 -8.73
C THR A 79 8.22 7.96 -8.27
N LEU A 80 7.83 6.70 -8.25
CA LEU A 80 8.67 5.59 -7.85
C LEU A 80 8.26 4.36 -8.66
N THR A 81 9.15 3.88 -9.51
CA THR A 81 8.93 2.61 -10.21
C THR A 81 9.24 1.43 -9.28
N PRO A 82 8.67 0.24 -9.53
CA PRO A 82 9.01 -0.97 -8.76
C PRO A 82 10.50 -1.29 -8.76
N ASP A 83 11.20 -1.06 -9.85
CA ASP A 83 12.65 -1.31 -9.94
C ASP A 83 13.46 -0.33 -9.10
N GLU A 84 13.10 0.96 -9.12
CA GLU A 84 13.70 1.97 -8.22
C GLU A 84 13.38 1.65 -6.75
N ALA A 85 12.16 1.22 -6.46
CA ALA A 85 11.76 0.82 -5.12
C ALA A 85 12.62 -0.33 -4.60
N ARG A 86 12.84 -1.39 -5.41
CA ARG A 86 13.73 -2.51 -5.06
C ARG A 86 15.15 -2.01 -4.76
N LYS A 87 15.71 -1.18 -5.64
CA LYS A 87 17.03 -0.59 -5.44
C LYS A 87 17.13 0.16 -4.12
N TYR A 88 16.18 1.04 -3.82
CA TYR A 88 16.19 1.82 -2.58
C TYR A 88 15.92 0.96 -1.34
N ILE A 89 15.17 -0.15 -1.45
CA ILE A 89 15.01 -1.14 -0.38
C ILE A 89 16.36 -1.82 -0.08
N ASP A 90 17.09 -2.26 -1.11
CA ASP A 90 18.41 -2.90 -0.97
C ASP A 90 19.44 -1.93 -0.36
N GLU A 91 19.36 -0.66 -0.72
CA GLU A 91 20.15 0.44 -0.14
C GLU A 91 19.71 0.84 1.28
N LYS A 92 18.66 0.19 1.84
CA LYS A 92 18.08 0.47 3.18
C LYS A 92 17.63 1.93 3.36
N GLN A 93 17.10 2.52 2.31
CA GLN A 93 16.61 3.91 2.34
C GLN A 93 15.34 4.09 3.17
N PHE A 94 14.56 3.03 3.41
CA PHE A 94 13.25 3.10 4.07
C PHE A 94 13.29 2.47 5.45
N ALA A 95 12.71 3.16 6.45
CA ALA A 95 12.64 2.67 7.82
C ALA A 95 11.81 1.37 7.93
N PRO A 96 12.37 0.27 8.48
CA PRO A 96 11.74 -1.06 8.46
C PRO A 96 10.36 -1.13 9.14
N GLY A 97 10.14 -0.36 10.21
CA GLY A 97 8.90 -0.37 10.99
C GLY A 97 7.82 0.61 10.51
N SER A 98 8.08 1.39 9.44
CA SER A 98 7.14 2.44 9.05
C SER A 98 7.02 2.60 7.52
N MET A 99 8.02 3.13 6.85
CA MET A 99 7.96 3.43 5.41
C MET A 99 8.17 2.18 4.55
N LEU A 100 9.05 1.26 4.95
CA LEU A 100 9.37 0.06 4.18
C LEU A 100 8.12 -0.78 3.84
N PRO A 101 7.26 -1.18 4.80
CA PRO A 101 6.07 -1.97 4.47
C PRO A 101 5.10 -1.22 3.54
N LYS A 102 5.00 0.10 3.64
CA LYS A 102 4.16 0.92 2.74
C LYS A 102 4.66 0.90 1.31
N VAL A 103 5.97 1.08 1.12
CA VAL A 103 6.59 1.02 -0.23
C VAL A 103 6.46 -0.38 -0.81
N GLN A 104 6.67 -1.43 -0.01
CA GLN A 104 6.53 -2.82 -0.46
C GLN A 104 5.08 -3.15 -0.85
N ALA A 105 4.09 -2.73 -0.05
CA ALA A 105 2.67 -2.91 -0.34
C ALA A 105 2.25 -2.15 -1.61
N ALA A 106 2.70 -0.89 -1.74
CA ALA A 106 2.45 -0.06 -2.91
C ALA A 106 3.05 -0.67 -4.20
N MET A 107 4.28 -1.16 -4.11
CA MET A 107 4.98 -1.84 -5.21
C MET A 107 4.24 -3.11 -5.65
N SER A 108 3.88 -3.98 -4.68
CA SER A 108 3.12 -5.22 -4.95
C SER A 108 1.81 -4.93 -5.67
N PHE A 109 1.07 -3.91 -5.21
CA PHE A 109 -0.19 -3.52 -5.85
C PHE A 109 0.02 -3.00 -7.27
N ALA A 110 1.01 -2.11 -7.48
CA ALA A 110 1.31 -1.55 -8.80
C ALA A 110 1.72 -2.62 -9.82
N GLU A 111 2.45 -3.65 -9.39
CA GLU A 111 2.88 -4.77 -10.24
C GLU A 111 1.78 -5.81 -10.53
N SER A 112 0.73 -5.83 -9.71
CA SER A 112 -0.31 -6.87 -9.82
C SER A 112 -1.16 -6.77 -11.10
N LYS A 113 -1.19 -5.59 -11.76
CA LYS A 113 -1.86 -5.38 -13.05
C LYS A 113 -1.36 -4.10 -13.71
N PRO A 114 -1.12 -4.08 -15.04
CA PRO A 114 -0.79 -2.85 -15.76
C PRO A 114 -1.81 -1.73 -15.55
N GLY A 115 -1.33 -0.51 -15.38
CA GLY A 115 -2.14 0.69 -15.18
C GLY A 115 -2.60 0.94 -13.74
N ARG A 116 -2.31 0.04 -12.79
CA ARG A 116 -2.53 0.29 -11.35
C ARG A 116 -1.55 1.32 -10.80
N VAL A 117 -2.07 2.17 -9.93
CA VAL A 117 -1.28 3.21 -9.25
C VAL A 117 -1.46 3.07 -7.74
N ALA A 118 -0.37 3.01 -6.99
CA ALA A 118 -0.42 3.23 -5.55
C ALA A 118 0.10 4.63 -5.22
N LEU A 119 -0.63 5.36 -4.37
CA LEU A 119 -0.28 6.68 -3.89
C LEU A 119 0.10 6.60 -2.41
N ILE A 120 1.26 7.13 -2.05
CA ILE A 120 1.67 7.34 -0.65
C ILE A 120 1.71 8.85 -0.41
N THR A 121 0.92 9.35 0.54
CA THR A 121 0.85 10.79 0.81
C THR A 121 0.45 11.09 2.27
N LEU A 122 0.58 12.36 2.66
CA LEU A 122 0.13 12.88 3.94
C LEU A 122 -1.40 12.81 4.05
N LEU A 123 -1.91 12.46 5.24
CA LEU A 123 -3.35 12.31 5.48
C LEU A 123 -4.14 13.58 5.07
N GLU A 124 -3.68 14.74 5.46
CA GLU A 124 -4.33 16.03 5.18
C GLU A 124 -4.27 16.42 3.69
N LYS A 125 -3.40 15.78 2.93
CA LYS A 125 -3.22 16.02 1.49
C LYS A 125 -3.76 14.91 0.59
N ALA A 126 -4.61 14.04 1.14
CA ALA A 126 -5.16 12.92 0.40
C ALA A 126 -5.86 13.34 -0.91
N ALA A 127 -6.71 14.36 -0.86
CA ALA A 127 -7.42 14.86 -2.04
C ALA A 127 -6.47 15.40 -3.11
N GLU A 128 -5.50 16.24 -2.71
CA GLU A 128 -4.48 16.78 -3.62
C GLU A 128 -3.61 15.67 -4.23
N GLY A 129 -3.29 14.63 -3.45
CA GLY A 129 -2.54 13.47 -3.92
C GLY A 129 -3.30 12.65 -4.97
N ILE A 130 -4.59 12.41 -4.76
CA ILE A 130 -5.46 11.72 -5.72
C ILE A 130 -5.55 12.51 -7.04
N GLU A 131 -5.63 13.85 -6.96
CA GLU A 131 -5.60 14.73 -8.12
C GLU A 131 -4.22 14.82 -8.80
N GLY A 132 -3.18 14.22 -8.23
CA GLY A 132 -1.82 14.21 -8.81
C GLY A 132 -0.98 15.43 -8.49
N LYS A 133 -1.39 16.27 -7.54
CA LYS A 133 -0.69 17.50 -7.18
C LYS A 133 0.44 17.28 -6.17
N THR A 134 0.38 16.20 -5.39
CA THR A 134 1.38 15.86 -4.38
C THR A 134 1.42 14.35 -4.09
N GLY A 135 2.29 13.94 -3.15
CA GLY A 135 2.49 12.53 -2.80
C GLY A 135 3.52 11.83 -3.68
N THR A 136 3.71 10.55 -3.44
CA THR A 136 4.55 9.66 -4.26
C THR A 136 3.67 8.64 -4.96
N ARG A 137 3.69 8.61 -6.28
CA ARG A 137 2.98 7.62 -7.10
C ARG A 137 3.91 6.46 -7.40
N VAL A 138 3.48 5.26 -7.01
CA VAL A 138 4.17 4.00 -7.34
C VAL A 138 3.41 3.36 -8.50
N GLN A 139 4.08 3.20 -9.62
CA GLN A 139 3.49 2.70 -10.87
C GLN A 139 4.56 2.11 -11.79
N MET A 140 4.16 1.20 -12.68
CA MET A 140 5.01 0.65 -13.74
C MET A 140 5.25 1.66 -14.85
#